data_3812c1cc55b16e7ddbd5cecf4116af0b
#
_entry.id   3812c1cc55b16e7ddbd5cecf4116af0b
#
_cell.length_a   1.000
_cell.length_b   1.000
_cell.length_c   1.000
_cell.angle_alpha   90.00
_cell.angle_beta   90.00
_cell.angle_gamma   90.00
#
_symmetry.space_group_name_H-M   'P 1'
#
loop_
_entity.id
_entity.type
_entity.pdbx_description
1 polymer ?
#
loop_
_entity_poly.entity_id
_entity_poly.type
_entity_poly.pdbx_seq_one_letter_code
_entity_poly.pdbx_strand_id
1 'polypeptide(L)'
;DAKFNYWGTYNNSQIALGANPKNLFKIYDEYDNSSLGFVNYGGYLNAAYPNGVPSSQSVTGEVSLVDRLGDGVLSYETGDSVYVLVEDADRNVSTSTSDTLTVRLRSDKETTEEALVLTETGVNTGIFSGYMLFDETGSVSADGKLQVDRGDKLVARYRDPSDDFGNVANETATSFYGLTVVNGGSLLGNTTWSTSGSPYLLTGDITVPNTVTLTIESGVEVRFTPLTDDLSSGEDVNRIELIIEGVLRVK
;
A
#
# COMPACT_ATOMS: atom_id res chain seq x y z
N ASP A 1 3.80 -13.37 6.02
CA ASP A 1 2.75 -13.78 5.12
C ASP A 1 3.24 -14.90 4.21
N ALA A 2 2.39 -15.89 3.92
CA ALA A 2 2.75 -17.08 3.14
C ALA A 2 1.65 -17.48 2.16
N LYS A 3 0.79 -16.52 1.82
CA LYS A 3 -0.30 -16.65 0.86
C LYS A 3 0.23 -17.07 -0.53
N PHE A 4 -0.64 -17.67 -1.34
CA PHE A 4 -0.38 -18.04 -2.74
C PHE A 4 0.86 -18.90 -2.97
N ASN A 5 1.26 -19.70 -1.97
CA ASN A 5 2.39 -20.63 -2.10
C ASN A 5 1.93 -22.08 -2.25
N TYR A 6 2.70 -22.85 -3.01
CA TYR A 6 2.57 -24.31 -3.02
C TYR A 6 3.49 -24.92 -1.95
N TRP A 7 2.92 -25.55 -0.96
CA TRP A 7 3.62 -26.10 0.21
C TRP A 7 4.04 -27.55 0.06
N GLY A 8 3.90 -28.12 -1.14
CA GLY A 8 4.10 -29.52 -1.41
C GLY A 8 2.87 -30.36 -1.04
N THR A 9 2.76 -31.54 -1.66
CA THR A 9 1.56 -32.37 -1.56
C THR A 9 1.15 -32.70 -0.11
N TYR A 10 2.13 -33.01 0.75
CA TYR A 10 1.84 -33.35 2.14
C TYR A 10 1.26 -32.17 2.92
N ASN A 11 1.95 -31.00 2.91
CA ASN A 11 1.46 -29.84 3.65
C ASN A 11 0.14 -29.34 3.08
N ASN A 12 -0.03 -29.31 1.77
CA ASN A 12 -1.29 -28.95 1.13
C ASN A 12 -2.45 -29.86 1.59
N SER A 13 -2.22 -31.17 1.74
CA SER A 13 -3.26 -32.06 2.25
C SER A 13 -3.64 -31.76 3.71
N GLN A 14 -2.71 -31.28 4.51
CA GLN A 14 -2.99 -30.87 5.88
C GLN A 14 -3.73 -29.53 5.94
N ILE A 15 -3.32 -28.57 5.11
CA ILE A 15 -3.99 -27.25 5.01
C ILE A 15 -5.43 -27.44 4.52
N ALA A 16 -5.65 -28.29 3.53
CA ALA A 16 -6.96 -28.59 2.94
C ALA A 16 -7.99 -29.17 3.93
N LEU A 17 -7.56 -29.65 5.10
CA LEU A 17 -8.46 -30.11 6.16
C LEU A 17 -9.15 -28.95 6.93
N GLY A 18 -8.91 -27.72 6.52
CA GLY A 18 -9.52 -26.52 7.11
C GLY A 18 -8.66 -25.89 8.20
N ALA A 19 -9.13 -24.75 8.69
CA ALA A 19 -8.46 -23.79 9.55
C ALA A 19 -7.30 -23.05 8.86
N ASN A 20 -7.30 -21.73 9.04
CA ASN A 20 -6.22 -20.83 8.68
C ASN A 20 -6.28 -19.64 9.67
N PRO A 21 -5.23 -19.38 10.48
CA PRO A 21 -3.98 -20.14 10.58
C PRO A 21 -4.17 -21.55 11.17
N LYS A 22 -3.21 -22.43 10.92
CA LYS A 22 -3.23 -23.84 11.35
C LYS A 22 -1.86 -24.29 11.83
N ASN A 23 -1.84 -25.03 12.93
CA ASN A 23 -0.61 -25.68 13.39
C ASN A 23 -0.19 -26.78 12.43
N LEU A 24 0.91 -26.57 11.73
CA LEU A 24 1.54 -27.55 10.82
C LEU A 24 2.85 -28.05 11.41
N PHE A 25 2.99 -29.32 11.64
CA PHE A 25 4.13 -29.95 12.31
C PHE A 25 5.52 -29.51 11.77
N LYS A 26 5.61 -29.10 10.50
CA LYS A 26 6.87 -28.67 9.86
C LYS A 26 7.06 -27.15 9.80
N ILE A 27 6.14 -26.39 10.34
CA ILE A 27 6.18 -24.94 10.39
C ILE A 27 6.28 -24.55 11.86
N TYR A 28 7.29 -23.80 12.21
CA TYR A 28 7.52 -23.30 13.57
C TYR A 28 7.03 -21.86 13.65
N ASP A 29 5.89 -21.67 14.29
CA ASP A 29 5.19 -20.37 14.38
C ASP A 29 4.61 -20.13 15.78
N GLU A 30 3.61 -19.28 15.92
CA GLU A 30 2.97 -18.93 17.20
C GLU A 30 2.37 -20.14 17.92
N TYR A 31 1.96 -21.18 17.22
CA TYR A 31 1.48 -22.43 17.84
C TYR A 31 2.58 -23.16 18.62
N ASP A 32 3.84 -22.96 18.25
CA ASP A 32 5.01 -23.56 18.89
C ASP A 32 5.67 -22.60 19.90
N ASN A 33 5.59 -21.29 19.62
CA ASN A 33 6.17 -20.25 20.43
C ASN A 33 5.36 -18.95 20.33
N SER A 34 4.67 -18.58 21.42
CA SER A 34 3.80 -17.40 21.50
C SER A 34 4.48 -16.03 21.29
N SER A 35 5.81 -15.98 21.13
CA SER A 35 6.53 -14.77 20.75
C SER A 35 6.65 -14.59 19.24
N LEU A 36 6.21 -15.55 18.45
CA LEU A 36 6.18 -15.52 17.00
C LEU A 36 4.78 -15.14 16.50
N GLY A 37 4.64 -14.85 15.22
CA GLY A 37 3.34 -14.66 14.58
C GLY A 37 2.83 -15.94 13.92
N PHE A 38 1.54 -15.99 13.65
CA PHE A 38 0.91 -17.06 12.86
C PHE A 38 1.35 -17.00 11.40
N VAL A 39 1.42 -18.17 10.77
CA VAL A 39 1.62 -18.26 9.33
C VAL A 39 0.25 -18.36 8.64
N ASN A 40 -0.06 -17.38 7.80
CA ASN A 40 -1.25 -17.37 6.97
C ASN A 40 -0.98 -18.17 5.68
N TYR A 41 -1.76 -19.23 5.47
CA TYR A 41 -1.68 -20.11 4.29
C TYR A 41 -2.76 -19.82 3.26
N GLY A 42 -3.53 -18.74 3.42
CA GLY A 42 -4.67 -18.41 2.58
C GLY A 42 -4.32 -18.44 1.10
N GLY A 43 -5.25 -18.90 0.26
CA GLY A 43 -5.01 -19.02 -1.16
C GLY A 43 -3.85 -19.93 -1.55
N TYR A 44 -3.43 -20.87 -0.69
CA TYR A 44 -2.36 -21.79 -1.06
C TYR A 44 -2.64 -22.45 -2.41
N LEU A 45 -1.60 -22.61 -3.22
CA LEU A 45 -1.74 -23.20 -4.55
C LEU A 45 -1.94 -24.71 -4.45
N ASN A 46 -2.91 -25.25 -5.19
CA ASN A 46 -3.19 -26.68 -5.24
C ASN A 46 -2.11 -27.50 -5.98
N ALA A 47 -1.27 -26.84 -6.79
CA ALA A 47 -0.15 -27.42 -7.52
C ALA A 47 1.03 -26.44 -7.59
N ALA A 48 2.21 -26.92 -8.00
CA ALA A 48 3.36 -26.06 -8.26
C ALA A 48 3.14 -25.16 -9.50
N TYR A 49 3.81 -23.99 -9.49
CA TYR A 49 3.85 -23.12 -10.68
C TYR A 49 4.31 -23.90 -11.92
N PRO A 50 3.75 -23.68 -13.12
CA PRO A 50 2.74 -22.65 -13.47
C PRO A 50 1.29 -23.14 -13.34
N ASN A 51 1.02 -24.35 -12.85
CA ASN A 51 -0.30 -24.98 -12.87
C ASN A 51 -1.09 -24.86 -11.58
N GLY A 52 -0.53 -24.17 -10.57
CA GLY A 52 -1.18 -23.96 -9.28
C GLY A 52 -2.33 -22.97 -9.41
N VAL A 53 -3.48 -23.33 -8.79
CA VAL A 53 -4.66 -22.49 -8.66
C VAL A 53 -4.85 -22.21 -7.17
N PRO A 54 -5.14 -20.94 -6.75
CA PRO A 54 -5.40 -20.61 -5.36
C PRO A 54 -6.60 -21.38 -4.79
N SER A 55 -6.50 -21.75 -3.52
CA SER A 55 -7.63 -22.33 -2.80
C SER A 55 -8.59 -21.25 -2.35
N SER A 56 -9.87 -21.58 -2.16
CA SER A 56 -10.93 -20.71 -1.65
C SER A 56 -11.11 -20.81 -0.13
N GLN A 57 -10.04 -21.04 0.63
CA GLN A 57 -10.13 -20.98 2.09
C GLN A 57 -10.18 -19.52 2.55
N SER A 58 -10.87 -19.26 3.68
CA SER A 58 -10.90 -17.95 4.32
C SER A 58 -9.50 -17.39 4.49
N VAL A 59 -9.32 -16.18 4.06
CA VAL A 59 -8.05 -15.46 4.09
C VAL A 59 -8.32 -13.97 4.24
N THR A 60 -7.60 -13.31 5.12
CA THR A 60 -7.68 -11.87 5.21
C THR A 60 -7.25 -11.25 3.89
N GLY A 61 -8.16 -10.56 3.22
CA GLY A 61 -7.86 -9.82 2.01
C GLY A 61 -6.89 -8.68 2.29
N GLU A 62 -6.01 -8.38 1.35
CA GLU A 62 -5.07 -7.27 1.44
C GLU A 62 -5.36 -6.26 0.34
N VAL A 63 -5.53 -4.99 0.72
CA VAL A 63 -5.74 -3.89 -0.23
C VAL A 63 -4.48 -3.04 -0.32
N SER A 64 -4.10 -2.66 -1.54
CA SER A 64 -2.95 -1.82 -1.82
C SER A 64 -3.28 -0.71 -2.81
N LEU A 65 -2.68 0.46 -2.60
CA LEU A 65 -2.64 1.54 -3.58
C LEU A 65 -1.33 1.42 -4.36
N VAL A 66 -1.45 1.24 -5.67
CA VAL A 66 -0.34 0.85 -6.54
C VAL A 66 -0.26 1.75 -7.76
N ASP A 67 0.85 1.70 -8.47
CA ASP A 67 0.97 2.30 -9.79
C ASP A 67 0.36 1.39 -10.88
N ARG A 68 0.47 1.83 -12.13
CA ARG A 68 -0.03 1.06 -13.28
C ARG A 68 0.67 -0.30 -13.46
N LEU A 69 1.84 -0.49 -12.88
CA LEU A 69 2.62 -1.74 -12.95
C LEU A 69 2.32 -2.68 -11.78
N GLY A 70 1.61 -2.20 -10.75
CA GLY A 70 1.29 -2.94 -9.55
C GLY A 70 2.28 -2.71 -8.40
N ASP A 71 3.19 -1.76 -8.55
CA ASP A 71 4.14 -1.41 -7.48
C ASP A 71 3.51 -0.40 -6.51
N GLY A 72 3.77 -0.55 -5.22
CA GLY A 72 3.23 0.34 -4.18
C GLY A 72 3.62 1.80 -4.37
N VAL A 73 2.67 2.72 -4.22
CA VAL A 73 2.85 4.15 -4.46
C VAL A 73 2.69 4.95 -3.18
N LEU A 74 3.70 5.73 -2.83
CA LEU A 74 3.64 6.65 -1.70
C LEU A 74 2.85 7.93 -2.04
N SER A 75 2.98 8.43 -3.27
CA SER A 75 2.24 9.58 -3.78
C SER A 75 2.01 9.48 -5.28
N TYR A 76 0.78 9.71 -5.72
CA TYR A 76 0.44 9.84 -7.14
C TYR A 76 0.76 11.24 -7.63
N GLU A 77 1.16 11.36 -8.88
CA GLU A 77 1.42 12.64 -9.51
C GLU A 77 0.17 13.23 -10.17
N THR A 78 0.24 14.53 -10.46
CA THR A 78 -0.82 15.24 -11.18
C THR A 78 -1.04 14.62 -12.57
N GLY A 79 -2.27 14.25 -12.87
CA GLY A 79 -2.66 13.62 -14.12
C GLY A 79 -2.62 12.09 -14.11
N ASP A 80 -2.18 11.48 -13.03
CA ASP A 80 -2.27 10.04 -12.84
C ASP A 80 -3.72 9.57 -12.59
N SER A 81 -3.85 8.27 -12.37
CA SER A 81 -5.05 7.62 -11.87
C SER A 81 -4.69 6.86 -10.60
N VAL A 82 -5.64 6.73 -9.67
CA VAL A 82 -5.45 5.82 -8.54
C VAL A 82 -5.70 4.40 -9.00
N TYR A 83 -4.71 3.53 -8.86
CA TYR A 83 -4.84 2.09 -9.07
C TYR A 83 -4.96 1.38 -7.74
N VAL A 84 -5.85 0.41 -7.68
CA VAL A 84 -6.09 -0.41 -6.49
C VAL A 84 -5.89 -1.86 -6.83
N LEU A 85 -5.15 -2.55 -5.98
CA LEU A 85 -4.96 -4.00 -6.00
C LEU A 85 -5.58 -4.57 -4.73
N VAL A 86 -6.32 -5.68 -4.86
CA VAL A 86 -6.75 -6.51 -3.74
C VAL A 86 -6.30 -7.93 -3.98
N GLU A 87 -5.65 -8.52 -3.00
CA GLU A 87 -5.30 -9.93 -2.97
C GLU A 87 -6.20 -10.63 -1.96
N ASP A 88 -7.13 -11.44 -2.45
CA ASP A 88 -8.10 -12.15 -1.62
C ASP A 88 -8.51 -13.45 -2.31
N ALA A 89 -7.96 -14.54 -1.82
CA ALA A 89 -8.09 -15.84 -2.48
C ALA A 89 -9.49 -16.44 -2.32
N ASP A 90 -10.22 -16.12 -1.25
CA ASP A 90 -11.57 -16.67 -1.07
C ASP A 90 -12.63 -15.92 -1.89
N ARG A 91 -12.25 -14.79 -2.49
CA ARG A 91 -13.07 -14.10 -3.51
C ARG A 91 -12.90 -14.67 -4.91
N ASN A 92 -11.99 -15.61 -5.10
CA ASN A 92 -11.84 -16.39 -6.32
C ASN A 92 -12.91 -17.51 -6.34
N VAL A 93 -14.10 -17.20 -6.81
CA VAL A 93 -15.28 -18.07 -6.77
C VAL A 93 -15.46 -18.83 -8.06
N SER A 94 -15.24 -18.20 -9.21
CA SER A 94 -15.40 -18.79 -10.52
C SER A 94 -14.09 -19.37 -11.05
N THR A 95 -14.15 -20.58 -11.58
CA THR A 95 -13.00 -21.22 -12.23
C THR A 95 -12.98 -21.00 -13.76
N SER A 96 -13.93 -20.26 -14.30
CA SER A 96 -14.11 -20.10 -15.74
C SER A 96 -14.22 -18.65 -16.22
N THR A 97 -14.47 -17.73 -15.31
CA THR A 97 -14.60 -16.28 -15.60
C THR A 97 -13.94 -15.50 -14.47
N SER A 98 -13.38 -14.35 -14.79
CA SER A 98 -12.84 -13.44 -13.75
C SER A 98 -13.97 -12.95 -12.85
N ASP A 99 -13.74 -13.02 -11.56
CA ASP A 99 -14.61 -12.51 -10.51
C ASP A 99 -14.44 -10.99 -10.34
N THR A 100 -15.37 -10.37 -9.62
CA THR A 100 -15.31 -8.94 -9.29
C THR A 100 -15.58 -8.69 -7.82
N LEU A 101 -14.98 -7.62 -7.29
CA LEU A 101 -15.27 -7.09 -5.97
C LEU A 101 -15.33 -5.56 -5.99
N THR A 102 -15.78 -4.95 -4.90
CA THR A 102 -15.89 -3.50 -4.79
C THR A 102 -15.06 -3.01 -3.62
N VAL A 103 -14.24 -1.98 -3.87
CA VAL A 103 -13.56 -1.19 -2.86
C VAL A 103 -14.18 0.20 -2.77
N ARG A 104 -13.87 0.90 -1.68
CA ARG A 104 -14.27 2.28 -1.46
C ARG A 104 -13.04 3.16 -1.40
N LEU A 105 -13.10 4.29 -2.11
CA LEU A 105 -12.04 5.29 -2.16
C LEU A 105 -12.53 6.60 -1.56
N ARG A 106 -11.66 7.32 -0.88
CA ARG A 106 -11.88 8.70 -0.45
C ARG A 106 -10.56 9.47 -0.41
N SER A 107 -10.66 10.78 -0.44
CA SER A 107 -9.55 11.71 -0.21
C SER A 107 -9.87 12.64 0.97
N ASP A 108 -8.94 13.53 1.30
CA ASP A 108 -9.24 14.59 2.27
C ASP A 108 -10.24 15.61 1.71
N LYS A 109 -10.21 15.88 0.39
CA LYS A 109 -11.18 16.72 -0.31
C LYS A 109 -12.54 16.05 -0.46
N GLU A 110 -12.55 14.79 -0.83
CA GLU A 110 -13.76 13.98 -0.99
C GLU A 110 -13.87 12.94 0.13
N THR A 111 -14.61 13.31 1.18
CA THR A 111 -14.83 12.45 2.35
C THR A 111 -15.95 11.42 2.15
N THR A 112 -16.82 11.62 1.15
CA THR A 112 -17.82 10.64 0.71
C THR A 112 -17.12 9.58 -0.12
N GLU A 113 -17.27 8.31 0.28
CA GLU A 113 -16.56 7.23 -0.40
C GLU A 113 -17.10 6.96 -1.81
N GLU A 114 -16.22 7.00 -2.80
CA GLU A 114 -16.45 6.51 -4.15
C GLU A 114 -16.38 4.98 -4.22
N ALA A 115 -17.22 4.38 -5.05
CA ALA A 115 -17.20 2.95 -5.30
C ALA A 115 -16.38 2.62 -6.54
N LEU A 116 -15.36 1.78 -6.38
CA LEU A 116 -14.57 1.24 -7.48
C LEU A 116 -14.78 -0.27 -7.56
N VAL A 117 -15.21 -0.75 -8.73
CA VAL A 117 -15.29 -2.17 -9.03
C VAL A 117 -13.93 -2.63 -9.55
N LEU A 118 -13.34 -3.62 -8.88
CA LEU A 118 -12.15 -4.31 -9.33
C LEU A 118 -12.54 -5.61 -10.02
N THR A 119 -11.77 -5.97 -11.04
CA THR A 119 -11.90 -7.23 -11.77
C THR A 119 -10.67 -8.08 -11.53
N GLU A 120 -10.86 -9.37 -11.37
CA GLU A 120 -9.77 -10.33 -11.24
C GLU A 120 -8.81 -10.26 -12.43
N THR A 121 -7.51 -10.23 -12.17
CA THR A 121 -6.47 -10.05 -13.18
C THR A 121 -6.34 -11.21 -14.16
N GLY A 122 -6.96 -12.31 -13.85
CA GLY A 122 -7.08 -13.51 -14.68
C GLY A 122 -8.07 -14.47 -14.05
N VAL A 123 -8.36 -15.56 -14.69
CA VAL A 123 -9.19 -16.61 -14.11
C VAL A 123 -8.44 -17.36 -13.01
N ASN A 124 -9.02 -17.54 -11.85
CA ASN A 124 -8.44 -18.23 -10.69
C ASN A 124 -7.14 -17.60 -10.13
N THR A 125 -7.04 -16.28 -10.09
CA THR A 125 -5.88 -15.61 -9.50
C THR A 125 -6.09 -15.19 -8.04
N GLY A 126 -7.34 -14.86 -7.67
CA GLY A 126 -7.64 -14.24 -6.37
C GLY A 126 -7.03 -12.83 -6.23
N ILE A 127 -6.60 -12.24 -7.34
CA ILE A 127 -5.97 -10.92 -7.40
C ILE A 127 -6.84 -10.01 -8.27
N PHE A 128 -7.32 -8.93 -7.67
CA PHE A 128 -8.28 -8.02 -8.31
C PHE A 128 -7.65 -6.65 -8.50
N SER A 129 -7.84 -6.05 -9.65
CA SER A 129 -7.33 -4.72 -9.94
C SER A 129 -8.35 -3.83 -10.63
N GLY A 130 -8.17 -2.54 -10.48
CA GLY A 130 -8.95 -1.51 -11.13
C GLY A 130 -8.35 -0.13 -10.88
N TYR A 131 -8.89 0.87 -11.55
CA TYR A 131 -8.43 2.25 -11.38
C TYR A 131 -9.59 3.23 -11.42
N MET A 132 -9.37 4.41 -10.84
CA MET A 132 -10.27 5.55 -10.89
C MET A 132 -9.48 6.80 -11.27
N LEU A 133 -10.11 7.68 -12.05
CA LEU A 133 -9.50 8.94 -12.43
C LEU A 133 -9.56 9.92 -11.26
N PHE A 134 -8.53 10.73 -11.12
CA PHE A 134 -8.57 11.90 -10.26
C PHE A 134 -9.32 13.05 -10.92
N ASP A 135 -9.94 13.91 -10.09
CA ASP A 135 -10.52 15.18 -10.51
C ASP A 135 -10.09 16.30 -9.56
N GLU A 136 -9.16 17.14 -10.02
CA GLU A 136 -8.63 18.28 -9.26
C GLU A 136 -9.61 19.44 -9.19
N THR A 137 -10.54 19.53 -10.12
CA THR A 137 -11.45 20.66 -10.30
C THR A 137 -12.86 20.39 -9.79
N GLY A 138 -13.22 19.13 -9.68
CA GLY A 138 -14.55 18.67 -9.28
C GLY A 138 -14.85 18.87 -7.80
N SER A 139 -16.14 18.88 -7.52
CA SER A 139 -16.68 18.88 -6.16
C SER A 139 -17.91 17.98 -6.04
N VAL A 140 -18.08 17.05 -6.98
CA VAL A 140 -19.24 16.16 -7.06
C VAL A 140 -18.83 14.79 -6.56
N SER A 141 -19.49 14.31 -5.52
CA SER A 141 -19.30 12.96 -5.01
C SER A 141 -20.14 11.95 -5.76
N ALA A 142 -19.70 10.69 -5.78
CA ALA A 142 -20.34 9.55 -6.41
C ALA A 142 -20.51 9.72 -7.93
N ASP A 143 -19.51 10.31 -8.57
CA ASP A 143 -19.51 10.52 -10.04
C ASP A 143 -18.52 9.59 -10.77
N GLY A 144 -17.84 8.69 -10.03
CA GLY A 144 -16.88 7.74 -10.57
C GLY A 144 -15.48 8.33 -10.77
N LYS A 145 -15.19 9.46 -10.15
CA LYS A 145 -13.86 10.08 -10.08
C LYS A 145 -13.57 10.42 -8.62
N LEU A 146 -12.32 10.42 -8.27
CA LEU A 146 -11.88 10.81 -6.93
C LEU A 146 -11.42 12.28 -6.95
N GLN A 147 -12.16 13.15 -6.27
CA GLN A 147 -11.78 14.56 -6.14
C GLN A 147 -10.58 14.70 -5.21
N VAL A 148 -9.58 15.46 -5.66
CA VAL A 148 -8.32 15.63 -4.95
C VAL A 148 -7.78 17.04 -5.02
N ASP A 149 -7.09 17.47 -3.97
CA ASP A 149 -6.17 18.60 -3.97
C ASP A 149 -4.74 18.11 -3.68
N ARG A 150 -3.74 18.87 -4.10
CA ARG A 150 -2.35 18.52 -3.80
C ARG A 150 -2.12 18.41 -2.29
N GLY A 151 -1.51 17.31 -1.88
CA GLY A 151 -1.25 17.01 -0.48
C GLY A 151 -2.32 16.19 0.21
N ASP A 152 -3.42 15.87 -0.48
CA ASP A 152 -4.49 15.03 0.07
C ASP A 152 -3.99 13.62 0.39
N LYS A 153 -4.47 13.14 1.52
CA LYS A 153 -4.38 11.71 1.86
C LYS A 153 -5.49 10.96 1.13
N LEU A 154 -5.09 9.89 0.46
CA LEU A 154 -5.98 8.94 -0.18
C LEU A 154 -6.16 7.73 0.71
N VAL A 155 -7.36 7.19 0.77
CA VAL A 155 -7.67 5.98 1.51
C VAL A 155 -8.49 5.04 0.62
N ALA A 156 -7.96 3.85 0.38
CA ALA A 156 -8.74 2.74 -0.16
C ALA A 156 -9.21 1.87 1.01
N ARG A 157 -10.47 1.48 1.00
CA ARG A 157 -11.05 0.57 1.99
C ARG A 157 -11.67 -0.64 1.27
N TYR A 158 -11.19 -1.79 1.62
CA TYR A 158 -11.78 -3.06 1.23
C TYR A 158 -12.53 -3.66 2.44
N ARG A 159 -13.77 -4.06 2.20
CA ARG A 159 -14.54 -4.82 3.19
C ARG A 159 -14.44 -6.30 2.83
N ASP A 160 -13.56 -6.97 3.52
CA ASP A 160 -13.40 -8.40 3.43
C ASP A 160 -14.58 -9.09 4.14
N PRO A 161 -15.34 -9.95 3.46
CA PRO A 161 -16.45 -10.66 4.08
C PRO A 161 -16.01 -11.81 4.97
N SER A 162 -14.78 -12.32 4.85
CA SER A 162 -14.31 -13.50 5.58
C SER A 162 -12.79 -13.51 5.75
N ASP A 163 -12.30 -12.88 6.81
CA ASP A 163 -10.88 -12.90 7.18
C ASP A 163 -10.37 -14.32 7.54
N ASP A 164 -9.11 -14.44 7.93
CA ASP A 164 -8.48 -15.70 8.35
C ASP A 164 -9.27 -16.49 9.40
N PHE A 165 -10.12 -15.81 10.15
CA PHE A 165 -10.96 -16.37 11.21
C PHE A 165 -12.44 -16.50 10.81
N GLY A 166 -12.79 -16.19 9.58
CA GLY A 166 -14.16 -16.19 9.07
C GLY A 166 -15.02 -15.00 9.52
N ASN A 167 -14.39 -13.93 9.98
CA ASN A 167 -15.08 -12.70 10.37
C ASN A 167 -15.03 -11.66 9.25
N VAL A 168 -15.96 -10.71 9.31
CA VAL A 168 -15.89 -9.54 8.44
C VAL A 168 -14.80 -8.60 8.92
N ALA A 169 -13.86 -8.26 8.06
CA ALA A 169 -12.80 -7.29 8.32
C ALA A 169 -12.91 -6.05 7.42
N ASN A 170 -12.27 -4.95 7.81
CA ASN A 170 -12.10 -3.78 6.97
C ASN A 170 -10.61 -3.50 6.84
N GLU A 171 -10.10 -3.75 5.66
CA GLU A 171 -8.71 -3.51 5.31
C GLU A 171 -8.57 -2.14 4.64
N THR A 172 -7.48 -1.45 4.92
CA THR A 172 -7.26 -0.11 4.37
C THR A 172 -5.84 0.08 3.88
N ALA A 173 -5.71 0.73 2.72
CA ALA A 173 -4.45 1.24 2.21
C ALA A 173 -4.48 2.77 2.14
N THR A 174 -3.33 3.38 2.30
CA THR A 174 -3.20 4.83 2.22
C THR A 174 -2.05 5.25 1.32
N SER A 175 -2.25 6.35 0.59
CA SER A 175 -1.24 7.01 -0.23
C SER A 175 -1.53 8.52 -0.20
N PHE A 176 -0.83 9.29 -1.00
CA PHE A 176 -1.05 10.73 -1.12
C PHE A 176 -1.23 11.12 -2.58
N TYR A 177 -1.70 12.37 -2.80
CA TYR A 177 -1.78 12.96 -4.12
C TYR A 177 -0.93 14.23 -4.19
N GLY A 178 -0.09 14.32 -5.23
CA GLY A 178 0.66 15.51 -5.55
C GLY A 178 1.78 15.90 -4.58
N LEU A 179 2.28 14.96 -3.75
CA LEU A 179 3.46 15.21 -2.93
C LEU A 179 4.74 15.11 -3.75
N THR A 180 5.70 16.00 -3.48
CA THR A 180 7.07 15.82 -3.92
C THR A 180 7.83 14.98 -2.90
N VAL A 181 8.07 13.72 -3.23
CA VAL A 181 8.83 12.82 -2.34
C VAL A 181 10.31 13.16 -2.41
N VAL A 182 10.91 13.38 -1.24
CA VAL A 182 12.35 13.65 -1.08
C VAL A 182 12.96 12.51 -0.29
N ASN A 183 13.64 11.62 -1.00
CA ASN A 183 14.37 10.53 -0.39
C ASN A 183 15.54 11.06 0.43
N GLY A 184 15.90 10.36 1.51
CA GLY A 184 17.01 10.72 2.36
C GLY A 184 18.34 10.84 1.62
N GLY A 185 19.28 11.58 2.20
CA GLY A 185 20.64 11.73 1.69
C GLY A 185 21.15 13.17 1.73
N SER A 186 22.38 13.34 1.24
CA SER A 186 23.04 14.63 1.19
C SER A 186 22.68 15.39 -0.08
N LEU A 187 22.34 16.67 0.05
CA LEU A 187 22.09 17.54 -1.09
C LEU A 187 23.37 17.74 -1.92
N LEU A 188 23.28 17.51 -3.22
CA LEU A 188 24.42 17.58 -4.12
C LEU A 188 24.79 19.02 -4.52
N GLY A 189 23.92 19.99 -4.25
CA GLY A 189 24.14 21.42 -4.58
C GLY A 189 23.02 22.30 -4.02
N ASN A 190 23.13 23.60 -4.29
CA ASN A 190 22.12 24.55 -3.83
C ASN A 190 20.72 24.13 -4.35
N THR A 191 19.80 23.96 -3.43
CA THR A 191 18.46 23.44 -3.68
C THR A 191 17.42 24.45 -3.23
N THR A 192 16.34 24.59 -4.00
CA THR A 192 15.18 25.41 -3.61
C THR A 192 13.94 24.54 -3.61
N TRP A 193 13.28 24.50 -2.47
CA TRP A 193 11.91 23.98 -2.37
C TRP A 193 10.94 25.12 -2.59
N SER A 194 10.18 25.03 -3.67
CA SER A 194 9.25 26.06 -4.12
C SER A 194 7.79 25.65 -3.88
N THR A 195 6.89 26.63 -3.94
CA THR A 195 5.45 26.37 -3.79
C THR A 195 4.89 25.46 -4.88
N SER A 196 5.48 25.42 -6.05
CA SER A 196 5.04 24.52 -7.13
C SER A 196 5.33 23.04 -6.85
N GLY A 197 6.33 22.73 -6.00
CA GLY A 197 6.62 21.38 -5.55
C GLY A 197 5.98 21.01 -4.21
N SER A 198 5.37 21.98 -3.54
CA SER A 198 4.73 21.77 -2.22
C SER A 198 3.47 20.91 -2.34
N PRO A 199 3.18 20.05 -1.34
CA PRO A 199 3.98 19.69 -0.16
C PRO A 199 5.17 18.77 -0.50
N TYR A 200 6.27 18.92 0.24
CA TYR A 200 7.42 18.00 0.17
C TYR A 200 7.29 16.97 1.29
N LEU A 201 7.48 15.68 0.95
CA LEU A 201 7.47 14.58 1.91
C LEU A 201 8.87 13.97 2.00
N LEU A 202 9.50 14.08 3.17
CA LEU A 202 10.79 13.48 3.45
C LEU A 202 10.59 12.04 3.97
N THR A 203 11.36 11.09 3.41
CA THR A 203 11.32 9.67 3.80
C THR A 203 12.59 9.22 4.53
N GLY A 204 13.63 10.04 4.56
CA GLY A 204 14.89 9.81 5.30
C GLY A 204 15.59 11.13 5.59
N ASP A 205 16.66 11.07 6.38
CA ASP A 205 17.46 12.22 6.77
C ASP A 205 17.99 13.01 5.59
N ILE A 206 17.86 14.33 5.64
CA ILE A 206 18.41 15.25 4.64
C ILE A 206 19.58 16.02 5.23
N THR A 207 20.77 15.83 4.66
CA THR A 207 21.94 16.64 5.00
C THR A 207 22.12 17.79 4.02
N VAL A 208 22.25 19.00 4.53
CA VAL A 208 22.68 20.19 3.78
C VAL A 208 24.18 20.41 4.06
N PRO A 209 25.08 20.03 3.13
CA PRO A 209 26.53 20.11 3.37
C PRO A 209 27.07 21.55 3.49
N ASN A 210 28.24 21.73 4.07
CA ASN A 210 28.89 23.01 4.36
C ASN A 210 28.90 24.05 3.21
N THR A 211 28.91 23.62 1.96
CA THR A 211 28.99 24.52 0.80
C THR A 211 27.65 24.69 0.11
N VAL A 212 26.58 24.08 0.65
CA VAL A 212 25.28 24.00 0.02
C VAL A 212 24.29 24.88 0.77
N THR A 213 23.39 25.50 0.02
CA THR A 213 22.24 26.25 0.55
C THR A 213 20.94 25.52 0.19
N LEU A 214 20.14 25.19 1.19
CA LEU A 214 18.73 24.85 1.01
C LEU A 214 17.88 26.10 1.23
N THR A 215 17.12 26.48 0.21
CA THR A 215 16.13 27.56 0.32
C THR A 215 14.73 26.97 0.35
N ILE A 216 13.93 27.31 1.35
CA ILE A 216 12.51 26.98 1.44
C ILE A 216 11.73 28.27 1.24
N GLU A 217 10.92 28.30 0.17
CA GLU A 217 10.14 29.49 -0.14
C GLU A 217 8.95 29.66 0.79
N SER A 218 8.44 30.88 0.89
CA SER A 218 7.23 31.18 1.68
C SER A 218 6.03 30.37 1.17
N GLY A 219 5.28 29.77 2.11
CA GLY A 219 4.11 28.94 1.80
C GLY A 219 4.42 27.50 1.43
N VAL A 220 5.68 27.09 1.43
CA VAL A 220 6.06 25.67 1.25
C VAL A 220 5.72 24.88 2.51
N GLU A 221 5.04 23.77 2.34
CA GLU A 221 4.81 22.77 3.38
C GLU A 221 5.84 21.65 3.25
N VAL A 222 6.43 21.26 4.39
CA VAL A 222 7.35 20.13 4.49
C VAL A 222 6.79 19.13 5.48
N ARG A 223 6.60 17.90 5.04
CA ARG A 223 6.10 16.78 5.83
C ARG A 223 7.20 15.77 6.05
N PHE A 224 7.13 15.05 7.16
CA PHE A 224 8.05 13.96 7.50
C PHE A 224 7.23 12.69 7.67
N THR A 225 7.69 11.55 7.13
CA THR A 225 7.03 10.28 7.40
C THR A 225 7.22 9.93 8.89
N PRO A 226 6.13 9.56 9.59
CA PRO A 226 6.22 9.32 11.02
C PRO A 226 6.88 7.97 11.32
N LEU A 227 7.74 7.93 12.34
CA LEU A 227 8.34 6.71 12.90
C LEU A 227 9.10 5.83 11.88
N THR A 228 9.54 6.42 10.79
CA THR A 228 10.37 5.76 9.77
C THR A 228 11.50 6.69 9.38
N ASP A 229 12.68 6.12 9.16
CA ASP A 229 13.82 6.78 8.56
C ASP A 229 14.47 5.78 7.61
N ASP A 230 14.37 6.01 6.31
CA ASP A 230 14.89 5.11 5.27
C ASP A 230 16.40 4.93 5.34
N LEU A 231 17.13 5.91 5.92
CA LEU A 231 18.57 5.86 6.08
C LEU A 231 19.01 5.30 7.44
N SER A 232 18.13 5.34 8.46
CA SER A 232 18.44 4.98 9.84
C SER A 232 19.73 5.66 10.33
N SER A 233 19.86 6.95 10.05
CA SER A 233 21.06 7.78 10.32
C SER A 233 20.76 8.94 11.27
N GLY A 234 21.61 9.97 11.34
CA GLY A 234 21.42 11.13 12.20
C GLY A 234 21.64 10.84 13.69
N GLU A 235 21.02 11.63 14.56
CA GLU A 235 21.02 11.43 16.01
C GLU A 235 20.00 10.40 16.48
N ASP A 236 18.83 10.35 15.80
CA ASP A 236 17.74 9.42 16.11
C ASP A 236 17.41 8.54 14.89
N VAL A 237 17.94 7.34 14.89
CA VAL A 237 17.77 6.35 13.80
C VAL A 237 16.32 5.93 13.49
N ASN A 238 15.36 6.43 14.25
CA ASN A 238 13.93 6.17 14.05
C ASN A 238 13.15 7.40 13.62
N ARG A 239 13.83 8.54 13.38
CA ARG A 239 13.20 9.81 13.01
C ARG A 239 13.97 10.48 11.89
N ILE A 240 13.24 11.04 10.96
CA ILE A 240 13.82 11.84 9.89
C ILE A 240 14.25 13.20 10.42
N GLU A 241 15.49 13.55 10.13
CA GLU A 241 16.14 14.78 10.55
C GLU A 241 16.56 15.64 9.35
N LEU A 242 16.51 16.95 9.51
CA LEU A 242 17.10 17.90 8.58
C LEU A 242 18.41 18.43 9.17
N ILE A 243 19.54 17.88 8.72
CA ILE A 243 20.89 18.12 9.25
C ILE A 243 21.51 19.28 8.48
N ILE A 244 21.76 20.41 9.13
CA ILE A 244 22.26 21.62 8.49
C ILE A 244 23.73 21.87 8.87
N GLU A 245 24.63 21.47 7.99
CA GLU A 245 26.06 21.83 8.06
C GLU A 245 26.36 23.08 7.25
N GLY A 246 25.57 23.34 6.22
CA GLY A 246 25.65 24.50 5.32
C GLY A 246 24.71 25.62 5.68
N VAL A 247 23.89 26.06 4.74
CA VAL A 247 22.97 27.20 4.93
C VAL A 247 21.52 26.78 4.69
N LEU A 248 20.65 27.02 5.67
CA LEU A 248 19.21 26.99 5.50
C LEU A 248 18.65 28.41 5.38
N ARG A 249 17.93 28.68 4.32
CA ARG A 249 17.17 29.94 4.11
C ARG A 249 15.70 29.65 4.03
N VAL A 250 14.93 30.20 4.97
CA VAL A 250 13.47 30.18 4.96
C VAL A 250 13.00 31.59 4.63
N LYS A 251 12.12 31.75 3.67
CA LYS A 251 11.62 33.06 3.18
C LYS A 251 10.19 33.31 3.60
#